data_659a16349a9297d342f76e307e7b828d
#
_entry.id   659a16349a9297d342f76e307e7b828d
#
_cell.length_a   1.000
_cell.length_b   1.000
_cell.length_c   1.000
_cell.angle_alpha   90.00
_cell.angle_beta   90.00
_cell.angle_gamma   90.00
#
_symmetry.space_group_name_H-M   'P 1'
#
loop_
_entity.id
_entity.type
_entity.pdbx_description
1 polymer ?
#
loop_
_entity_poly.entity_id
_entity_poly.type
_entity_poly.pdbx_seq_one_letter_code
_entity_poly.pdbx_strand_id
1 'polypeptide(L)'
;MSEDQDLHGEVRAVWDALAAFWDNLVQPDVTWLRDVILPSVERLLLLQPGEHILDIACGNGGFARRMSDLGAHVLATDFSEGMLERARSHGGAVEYRSADATVEEQLLALGEPGSFDAVVSNMAIMDMESIEPMAAASARLLKDTGRFVFSTLHPSFNSGDVRPTMELDMEGRETEVYSIKVASYGRPSSRKGVAFHDQPVEQWYFHRPLWMILEPFFKHGFALDGLEEPLVPSPEWNAGKPSHVFTQVPGVLAARLRVT
;
A
#
# COMPACT_ATOMS: atom_id res chain seq x y z
N MET A 1 6.62 -14.13 26.52
CA MET A 1 6.27 -13.66 25.16
C MET A 1 5.61 -12.32 25.40
N SER A 2 6.10 -11.23 24.82
CA SER A 2 5.49 -9.92 24.94
C SER A 2 4.22 -9.84 24.08
N GLU A 3 3.27 -8.98 24.44
CA GLU A 3 2.05 -8.73 23.66
C GLU A 3 2.37 -8.39 22.19
N ASP A 4 3.50 -7.74 21.91
CA ASP A 4 3.98 -7.39 20.57
C ASP A 4 4.32 -8.61 19.69
N GLN A 5 4.90 -9.68 20.27
CA GLN A 5 5.20 -10.92 19.52
C GLN A 5 3.94 -11.69 19.14
N ASP A 6 2.87 -11.53 19.89
CA ASP A 6 1.57 -12.15 19.61
C ASP A 6 0.87 -11.44 18.46
N LEU A 7 0.86 -10.09 18.44
CA LEU A 7 0.26 -9.28 17.39
C LEU A 7 0.93 -9.52 16.02
N HIS A 8 2.25 -9.54 15.98
CA HIS A 8 3.00 -9.79 14.74
C HIS A 8 2.70 -11.17 14.13
N GLY A 9 2.67 -12.22 14.97
CA GLY A 9 2.28 -13.58 14.55
C GLY A 9 0.84 -13.64 14.05
N GLU A 10 -0.06 -12.89 14.68
CA GLU A 10 -1.46 -12.82 14.27
C GLU A 10 -1.60 -12.12 12.91
N VAL A 11 -0.91 -11.00 12.67
CA VAL A 11 -0.93 -10.29 11.38
C VAL A 11 -0.50 -11.22 10.25
N ARG A 12 0.59 -11.96 10.45
CA ARG A 12 1.07 -12.95 9.45
C ARG A 12 0.04 -14.05 9.17
N ALA A 13 -0.52 -14.66 10.22
CA ALA A 13 -1.51 -15.72 10.08
C ALA A 13 -2.77 -15.27 9.35
N VAL A 14 -3.18 -14.02 9.56
CA VAL A 14 -4.32 -13.41 8.85
C VAL A 14 -4.00 -13.26 7.37
N TRP A 15 -2.81 -12.79 6.97
CA TRP A 15 -2.44 -12.63 5.57
C TRP A 15 -2.27 -13.97 4.85
N ASP A 16 -1.76 -15.02 5.54
CA ASP A 16 -1.75 -16.38 4.99
C ASP A 16 -3.18 -16.91 4.74
N ALA A 17 -4.11 -16.65 5.66
CA ALA A 17 -5.51 -17.05 5.51
C ALA A 17 -6.23 -16.27 4.39
N LEU A 18 -5.83 -15.01 4.16
CA LEU A 18 -6.41 -14.14 3.14
C LEU A 18 -5.81 -14.33 1.74
N ALA A 19 -4.70 -15.06 1.59
CA ALA A 19 -3.96 -15.14 0.33
C ALA A 19 -4.84 -15.57 -0.86
N ALA A 20 -5.69 -16.58 -0.69
CA ALA A 20 -6.60 -17.04 -1.74
C ALA A 20 -7.68 -16.00 -2.08
N PHE A 21 -8.21 -15.30 -1.08
CA PHE A 21 -9.22 -14.26 -1.27
C PHE A 21 -8.66 -13.09 -2.07
N TRP A 22 -7.51 -12.55 -1.65
CA TRP A 22 -6.87 -11.44 -2.34
C TRP A 22 -6.38 -11.81 -3.73
N ASP A 23 -5.89 -13.03 -3.94
CA ASP A 23 -5.47 -13.49 -5.26
C ASP A 23 -6.64 -13.53 -6.26
N ASN A 24 -7.81 -13.98 -5.81
CA ASN A 24 -9.02 -13.98 -6.64
C ASN A 24 -9.60 -12.57 -6.86
N LEU A 25 -9.44 -11.66 -5.89
CA LEU A 25 -10.00 -10.32 -5.93
C LEU A 25 -9.16 -9.37 -6.79
N VAL A 26 -7.83 -9.46 -6.68
CA VAL A 26 -6.87 -8.61 -7.43
C VAL A 26 -6.73 -9.14 -8.87
N GLN A 27 -7.86 -9.39 -9.52
CA GLN A 27 -7.94 -9.57 -10.97
C GLN A 27 -7.93 -8.19 -11.66
N PRO A 28 -7.57 -8.12 -12.97
CA PRO A 28 -7.43 -6.85 -13.70
C PRO A 28 -8.65 -5.92 -13.68
N ASP A 29 -9.79 -6.42 -13.23
CA ASP A 29 -11.07 -5.70 -13.30
C ASP A 29 -11.45 -4.91 -12.04
N VAL A 30 -10.61 -4.91 -10.98
CA VAL A 30 -10.89 -4.10 -9.79
C VAL A 30 -10.57 -2.64 -10.09
N THR A 31 -11.62 -1.84 -10.30
CA THR A 31 -11.54 -0.40 -10.63
C THR A 31 -10.61 0.38 -9.71
N TRP A 32 -10.67 0.12 -8.41
CA TRP A 32 -9.86 0.81 -7.41
C TRP A 32 -8.34 0.61 -7.64
N LEU A 33 -7.92 -0.65 -7.86
CA LEU A 33 -6.52 -0.97 -8.12
C LEU A 33 -6.09 -0.48 -9.51
N ARG A 34 -6.85 -0.86 -10.55
CA ARG A 34 -6.51 -0.60 -11.95
C ARG A 34 -6.56 0.89 -12.31
N ASP A 35 -7.62 1.59 -11.88
CA ASP A 35 -7.93 2.92 -12.38
C ASP A 35 -7.47 4.04 -11.44
N VAL A 36 -7.18 3.72 -10.16
CA VAL A 36 -6.79 4.70 -9.14
C VAL A 36 -5.35 4.48 -8.68
N ILE A 37 -5.04 3.30 -8.14
CA ILE A 37 -3.77 3.06 -7.44
C ILE A 37 -2.62 2.91 -8.43
N LEU A 38 -2.70 1.92 -9.34
CA LEU A 38 -1.58 1.59 -10.24
C LEU A 38 -1.13 2.76 -11.11
N PRO A 39 -2.03 3.56 -11.74
CA PRO A 39 -1.59 4.69 -12.54
C PRO A 39 -0.81 5.74 -11.75
N SER A 40 -1.18 5.97 -10.47
CA SER A 40 -0.47 6.93 -9.61
C SER A 40 0.91 6.42 -9.21
N VAL A 41 1.00 5.14 -8.80
CA VAL A 41 2.28 4.52 -8.45
C VAL A 41 3.22 4.48 -9.66
N GLU A 42 2.73 4.15 -10.86
CA GLU A 42 3.53 4.12 -12.09
C GLU A 42 4.06 5.50 -12.47
N ARG A 43 3.23 6.56 -12.38
CA ARG A 43 3.70 7.93 -12.64
C ARG A 43 4.78 8.38 -11.66
N LEU A 44 4.66 8.00 -10.39
CA LEU A 44 5.67 8.32 -9.38
C LEU A 44 6.92 7.45 -9.51
N LEU A 45 6.77 6.19 -9.91
CA LEU A 45 7.88 5.26 -10.04
C LEU A 45 8.82 5.65 -11.19
N LEU A 46 8.30 6.21 -12.31
CA LEU A 46 9.09 6.59 -13.48
C LEU A 46 10.01 5.46 -13.97
N LEU A 47 9.49 4.23 -13.96
CA LEU A 47 10.23 3.02 -14.28
C LEU A 47 10.94 3.11 -15.63
N GLN A 48 12.22 2.68 -15.66
CA GLN A 48 12.99 2.53 -16.88
C GLN A 48 13.34 1.03 -17.09
N PRO A 49 13.30 0.54 -18.34
CA PRO A 49 13.78 -0.81 -18.63
C PRO A 49 15.22 -1.04 -18.15
N GLY A 50 15.47 -2.22 -17.56
CA GLY A 50 16.77 -2.59 -17.02
C GLY A 50 17.03 -2.13 -15.57
N GLU A 51 16.14 -1.36 -14.96
CA GLU A 51 16.25 -1.01 -13.54
C GLU A 51 16.07 -2.22 -12.63
N HIS A 52 16.77 -2.23 -11.52
CA HIS A 52 16.62 -3.19 -10.43
C HIS A 52 15.66 -2.66 -9.38
N ILE A 53 14.54 -3.34 -9.21
CA ILE A 53 13.45 -2.92 -8.32
C ILE A 53 13.27 -3.93 -7.20
N LEU A 54 13.14 -3.43 -5.96
CA LEU A 54 12.69 -4.22 -4.81
C LEU A 54 11.22 -3.88 -4.53
N ASP A 55 10.34 -4.88 -4.62
CA ASP A 55 8.92 -4.77 -4.26
C ASP A 55 8.70 -5.39 -2.88
N ILE A 56 8.44 -4.55 -1.88
CA ILE A 56 8.27 -4.95 -0.48
C ILE A 56 6.79 -5.11 -0.16
N ALA A 57 6.43 -6.27 0.40
CA ALA A 57 5.05 -6.70 0.65
C ALA A 57 4.24 -6.76 -0.66
N CYS A 58 4.75 -7.57 -1.58
CA CYS A 58 4.26 -7.65 -2.96
C CYS A 58 2.92 -8.40 -3.11
N GLY A 59 2.42 -9.05 -2.04
CA GLY A 59 1.23 -9.87 -2.07
C GLY A 59 1.33 -11.00 -3.12
N ASN A 60 0.32 -11.13 -3.98
CA ASN A 60 0.30 -12.12 -5.07
C ASN A 60 1.20 -11.74 -6.27
N GLY A 61 2.05 -10.72 -6.13
CA GLY A 61 3.02 -10.31 -7.15
C GLY A 61 2.44 -9.63 -8.38
N GLY A 62 1.20 -9.18 -8.36
CA GLY A 62 0.57 -8.56 -9.53
C GLY A 62 1.31 -7.34 -10.05
N PHE A 63 1.72 -6.42 -9.16
CA PHE A 63 2.49 -5.24 -9.54
C PHE A 63 3.95 -5.58 -9.89
N ALA A 64 4.56 -6.53 -9.18
CA ALA A 64 5.90 -7.03 -9.50
C ALA A 64 6.00 -7.57 -10.94
N ARG A 65 5.03 -8.40 -11.35
CA ARG A 65 4.97 -8.90 -12.74
C ARG A 65 4.80 -7.77 -13.75
N ARG A 66 3.92 -6.79 -13.45
CA ARG A 66 3.74 -5.63 -14.34
C ARG A 66 5.02 -4.82 -14.51
N MET A 67 5.80 -4.59 -13.45
CA MET A 67 7.11 -3.93 -13.55
C MET A 67 8.10 -4.76 -14.37
N SER A 68 8.10 -6.08 -14.19
CA SER A 68 8.94 -7.00 -14.98
C SER A 68 8.55 -7.00 -16.46
N ASP A 69 7.26 -6.98 -16.80
CA ASP A 69 6.77 -6.89 -18.18
C ASP A 69 7.16 -5.56 -18.85
N LEU A 70 7.36 -4.51 -18.07
CA LEU A 70 7.88 -3.22 -18.53
C LEU A 70 9.42 -3.20 -18.63
N GLY A 71 10.08 -4.33 -18.38
CA GLY A 71 11.52 -4.52 -18.59
C GLY A 71 12.39 -4.33 -17.35
N ALA A 72 11.83 -4.22 -16.16
CA ALA A 72 12.61 -4.16 -14.92
C ALA A 72 13.08 -5.55 -14.45
N HIS A 73 14.21 -5.59 -13.72
CA HIS A 73 14.63 -6.72 -12.92
C HIS A 73 14.03 -6.61 -11.53
N VAL A 74 13.03 -7.45 -11.21
CA VAL A 74 12.27 -7.32 -9.97
C VAL A 74 12.60 -8.44 -9.00
N LEU A 75 13.02 -8.05 -7.79
CA LEU A 75 13.00 -8.87 -6.59
C LEU A 75 11.77 -8.46 -5.77
N ALA A 76 10.86 -9.39 -5.53
CA ALA A 76 9.62 -9.13 -4.81
C ALA A 76 9.57 -9.95 -3.50
N THR A 77 9.12 -9.32 -2.43
CA THR A 77 9.11 -9.95 -1.11
C THR A 77 7.77 -9.80 -0.43
N ASP A 78 7.40 -10.82 0.31
CA ASP A 78 6.28 -10.81 1.24
C ASP A 78 6.61 -11.69 2.44
N PHE A 79 6.00 -11.43 3.59
CA PHE A 79 6.18 -12.28 4.77
C PHE A 79 5.21 -13.46 4.79
N SER A 80 4.10 -13.39 4.03
CA SER A 80 3.11 -14.46 3.87
C SER A 80 3.58 -15.44 2.80
N GLU A 81 3.86 -16.68 3.21
CA GLU A 81 4.20 -17.71 2.23
C GLU A 81 2.99 -18.06 1.36
N GLY A 82 1.77 -17.96 1.90
CA GLY A 82 0.54 -18.14 1.12
C GLY A 82 0.41 -17.14 -0.03
N MET A 83 0.81 -15.87 0.17
CA MET A 83 0.89 -14.86 -0.90
C MET A 83 1.99 -15.21 -1.92
N LEU A 84 3.18 -15.59 -1.45
CA LEU A 84 4.30 -15.93 -2.33
C LEU A 84 4.04 -17.19 -3.17
N GLU A 85 3.36 -18.19 -2.64
CA GLU A 85 2.92 -19.36 -3.42
C GLU A 85 2.00 -18.94 -4.58
N ARG A 86 1.05 -18.02 -4.33
CA ARG A 86 0.20 -17.45 -5.36
C ARG A 86 1.00 -16.65 -6.39
N ALA A 87 1.90 -15.78 -5.91
CA ALA A 87 2.77 -15.00 -6.78
C ALA A 87 3.58 -15.87 -7.74
N ARG A 88 4.20 -16.94 -7.22
CA ARG A 88 4.97 -17.92 -8.03
C ARG A 88 4.09 -18.69 -9.01
N SER A 89 2.85 -19.01 -8.62
CA SER A 89 1.91 -19.77 -9.47
C SER A 89 1.50 -19.03 -10.72
N HIS A 90 1.50 -17.70 -10.70
CA HIS A 90 1.21 -16.85 -11.85
C HIS A 90 2.37 -16.76 -12.85
N GLY A 91 3.57 -17.28 -12.51
CA GLY A 91 4.74 -17.26 -13.38
C GLY A 91 5.32 -15.85 -13.56
N GLY A 92 6.04 -15.65 -14.68
CA GLY A 92 6.73 -14.39 -14.99
C GLY A 92 8.21 -14.43 -14.61
N ALA A 93 8.94 -13.35 -14.93
CA ALA A 93 10.38 -13.23 -14.71
C ALA A 93 10.71 -12.45 -13.40
N VAL A 94 9.93 -12.70 -12.36
CA VAL A 94 10.09 -12.06 -11.04
C VAL A 94 10.75 -13.05 -10.07
N GLU A 95 11.76 -12.58 -9.33
CA GLU A 95 12.33 -13.34 -8.23
C GLU A 95 11.51 -13.08 -6.95
N TYR A 96 11.03 -14.14 -6.28
CA TYR A 96 10.25 -14.04 -5.06
C TYR A 96 10.99 -14.60 -3.86
N ARG A 97 11.14 -13.82 -2.80
CA ARG A 97 11.76 -14.21 -1.52
C ARG A 97 10.84 -13.90 -0.35
N SER A 98 10.88 -14.73 0.70
CA SER A 98 10.21 -14.39 1.96
C SER A 98 11.06 -13.39 2.73
N ALA A 99 10.46 -12.26 3.08
CA ALA A 99 11.05 -11.28 3.98
C ALA A 99 9.95 -10.46 4.65
N ASP A 100 10.20 -10.12 5.91
CA ASP A 100 9.32 -9.34 6.74
C ASP A 100 9.72 -7.86 6.69
N ALA A 101 8.81 -7.01 6.24
CA ALA A 101 9.05 -5.57 6.09
C ALA A 101 9.27 -4.85 7.45
N THR A 102 8.88 -5.49 8.56
CA THR A 102 9.07 -4.96 9.92
C THR A 102 10.38 -5.42 10.57
N VAL A 103 11.21 -6.17 9.85
CA VAL A 103 12.50 -6.71 10.33
C VAL A 103 13.63 -6.23 9.40
N GLU A 104 14.38 -5.21 9.83
CA GLU A 104 15.42 -4.56 9.02
C GLU A 104 16.47 -5.54 8.50
N GLU A 105 16.93 -6.47 9.33
CA GLU A 105 17.96 -7.44 8.97
C GLU A 105 17.52 -8.36 7.82
N GLN A 106 16.23 -8.72 7.77
CA GLN A 106 15.70 -9.54 6.67
C GLN A 106 15.68 -8.77 5.36
N LEU A 107 15.34 -7.48 5.40
CA LEU A 107 15.36 -6.62 4.22
C LEU A 107 16.79 -6.37 3.74
N LEU A 108 17.74 -6.11 4.64
CA LEU A 108 19.14 -5.90 4.31
C LEU A 108 19.81 -7.15 3.70
N ALA A 109 19.31 -8.33 4.00
CA ALA A 109 19.80 -9.59 3.39
C ALA A 109 19.36 -9.78 1.92
N LEU A 110 18.52 -8.90 1.39
CA LEU A 110 18.00 -8.99 0.02
C LEU A 110 18.97 -8.49 -1.04
N GLY A 111 19.94 -7.65 -0.69
CA GLY A 111 20.89 -7.10 -1.63
C GLY A 111 22.05 -6.35 -0.97
N GLU A 112 23.03 -6.01 -1.76
CA GLU A 112 24.12 -5.15 -1.33
C GLU A 112 23.68 -3.68 -1.22
N PRO A 113 24.32 -2.87 -0.39
CA PRO A 113 24.06 -1.43 -0.34
C PRO A 113 24.13 -0.80 -1.74
N GLY A 114 23.14 0.03 -2.07
CA GLY A 114 23.09 0.71 -3.37
C GLY A 114 22.77 -0.20 -4.57
N SER A 115 22.17 -1.37 -4.37
CA SER A 115 21.91 -2.31 -5.46
C SER A 115 20.60 -2.06 -6.21
N PHE A 116 19.67 -1.29 -5.65
CA PHE A 116 18.35 -1.04 -6.26
C PHE A 116 18.21 0.39 -6.78
N ASP A 117 17.59 0.53 -7.95
CA ASP A 117 17.21 1.80 -8.55
C ASP A 117 15.92 2.35 -7.90
N ALA A 118 15.03 1.46 -7.52
CA ALA A 118 13.84 1.83 -6.77
C ALA A 118 13.41 0.73 -5.77
N VAL A 119 12.75 1.17 -4.71
CA VAL A 119 11.99 0.33 -3.79
C VAL A 119 10.52 0.73 -3.88
N VAL A 120 9.64 -0.25 -3.90
CA VAL A 120 8.19 -0.03 -3.95
C VAL A 120 7.53 -0.76 -2.79
N SER A 121 6.48 -0.15 -2.21
CA SER A 121 5.56 -0.80 -1.28
C SER A 121 4.15 -0.34 -1.60
N ASN A 122 3.40 -1.18 -2.33
CA ASN A 122 2.11 -0.79 -2.86
C ASN A 122 0.97 -1.31 -1.99
N MET A 123 0.18 -0.42 -1.39
CA MET A 123 -0.98 -0.73 -0.54
C MET A 123 -0.67 -1.69 0.63
N ALA A 124 0.47 -1.51 1.29
CA ALA A 124 0.90 -2.37 2.39
C ALA A 124 1.19 -1.64 3.70
N ILE A 125 1.58 -0.36 3.65
CA ILE A 125 2.01 0.41 4.84
C ILE A 125 0.94 0.45 5.94
N MET A 126 -0.34 0.47 5.58
CA MET A 126 -1.44 0.48 6.54
C MET A 126 -1.64 -0.87 7.25
N ASP A 127 -1.02 -1.93 6.78
CA ASP A 127 -1.12 -3.28 7.34
C ASP A 127 0.12 -3.66 8.18
N MET A 128 1.11 -2.76 8.27
CA MET A 128 2.35 -2.96 9.01
C MET A 128 2.29 -2.28 10.39
N GLU A 129 2.67 -3.00 11.43
CA GLU A 129 2.77 -2.45 12.79
C GLU A 129 3.86 -1.37 12.88
N SER A 130 5.00 -1.59 12.23
CA SER A 130 6.11 -0.64 12.12
C SER A 130 6.57 -0.50 10.68
N ILE A 131 6.88 0.73 10.27
CA ILE A 131 7.44 1.05 8.94
C ILE A 131 8.88 1.57 9.04
N GLU A 132 9.40 1.78 10.24
CA GLU A 132 10.77 2.25 10.49
C GLU A 132 11.83 1.29 9.90
N PRO A 133 11.76 -0.06 10.11
CA PRO A 133 12.73 -0.98 9.55
C PRO A 133 12.77 -0.95 8.02
N MET A 134 11.61 -0.82 7.38
CA MET A 134 11.52 -0.69 5.93
C MET A 134 12.17 0.61 5.43
N ALA A 135 11.94 1.73 6.11
CA ALA A 135 12.57 3.00 5.76
C ALA A 135 14.10 2.95 5.92
N ALA A 136 14.58 2.39 7.04
CA ALA A 136 16.01 2.23 7.33
C ALA A 136 16.71 1.34 6.29
N ALA A 137 16.16 0.16 6.03
CA ALA A 137 16.72 -0.78 5.05
C ALA A 137 16.69 -0.19 3.63
N SER A 138 15.60 0.46 3.24
CA SER A 138 15.48 1.07 1.91
C SER A 138 16.52 2.17 1.67
N ALA A 139 16.84 2.97 2.68
CA ALA A 139 17.88 4.00 2.58
C ALA A 139 19.27 3.43 2.28
N ARG A 140 19.55 2.21 2.75
CA ARG A 140 20.83 1.52 2.51
C ARG A 140 20.87 0.75 1.20
N LEU A 141 19.74 0.17 0.81
CA LEU A 141 19.62 -0.67 -0.38
C LEU A 141 19.50 0.14 -1.67
N LEU A 142 18.97 1.36 -1.59
CA LEU A 142 18.84 2.25 -2.74
C LEU A 142 20.19 2.85 -3.16
N LYS A 143 20.36 3.03 -4.46
CA LYS A 143 21.42 3.87 -5.04
C LYS A 143 21.24 5.33 -4.59
N ASP A 144 22.29 6.14 -4.65
CA ASP A 144 22.24 7.57 -4.31
C ASP A 144 21.19 8.35 -5.13
N THR A 145 20.87 7.89 -6.33
CA THR A 145 19.81 8.45 -7.20
C THR A 145 18.50 7.71 -7.10
N GLY A 146 18.43 6.73 -6.19
CA GLY A 146 17.30 5.83 -6.05
C GLY A 146 16.05 6.52 -5.49
N ARG A 147 14.94 5.81 -5.61
CA ARG A 147 13.64 6.31 -5.14
C ARG A 147 12.86 5.23 -4.40
N PHE A 148 12.16 5.65 -3.37
CA PHE A 148 11.14 4.84 -2.69
C PHE A 148 9.76 5.34 -3.10
N VAL A 149 8.89 4.43 -3.55
CA VAL A 149 7.51 4.76 -3.92
C VAL A 149 6.56 3.90 -3.12
N PHE A 150 5.55 4.52 -2.52
CA PHE A 150 4.52 3.78 -1.82
C PHE A 150 3.12 4.28 -2.16
N SER A 151 2.13 3.43 -1.94
CA SER A 151 0.74 3.82 -1.83
C SER A 151 0.12 3.27 -0.55
N THR A 152 -0.89 3.96 -0.05
CA THR A 152 -1.61 3.56 1.17
C THR A 152 -3.03 4.13 1.17
N LEU A 153 -3.90 3.62 2.02
CA LEU A 153 -5.16 4.29 2.33
C LEU A 153 -4.87 5.72 2.78
N HIS A 154 -5.65 6.68 2.27
CA HIS A 154 -5.43 8.08 2.60
C HIS A 154 -5.59 8.32 4.11
N PRO A 155 -4.55 8.80 4.82
CA PRO A 155 -4.57 8.86 6.28
C PRO A 155 -5.66 9.77 6.85
N SER A 156 -6.03 10.83 6.12
CA SER A 156 -7.07 11.78 6.53
C SER A 156 -8.47 11.38 6.10
N PHE A 157 -8.62 10.62 5.00
CA PHE A 157 -9.93 10.45 4.36
C PHE A 157 -10.39 9.00 4.25
N ASN A 158 -9.51 8.02 4.48
CA ASN A 158 -9.84 6.60 4.36
C ASN A 158 -9.13 5.72 5.39
N SER A 159 -8.77 6.26 6.54
CA SER A 159 -8.06 5.53 7.60
C SER A 159 -8.52 6.00 8.99
N GLY A 160 -8.35 5.17 10.01
CA GLY A 160 -8.75 5.49 11.37
C GLY A 160 -10.29 5.63 11.54
N ASP A 161 -10.70 6.63 12.31
CA ASP A 161 -12.13 6.93 12.59
C ASP A 161 -12.74 7.81 11.50
N VAL A 162 -12.67 7.36 10.25
CA VAL A 162 -13.23 8.05 9.09
C VAL A 162 -14.59 7.44 8.74
N ARG A 163 -15.57 8.29 8.46
CA ARG A 163 -16.93 7.88 8.09
C ARG A 163 -17.40 8.62 6.85
N PRO A 164 -17.46 7.97 5.69
CA PRO A 164 -18.18 8.49 4.54
C PRO A 164 -19.65 8.65 4.87
N THR A 165 -20.23 9.78 4.50
CA THR A 165 -21.65 10.08 4.70
C THR A 165 -22.27 10.58 3.41
N MET A 166 -23.57 10.33 3.28
CA MET A 166 -24.42 10.88 2.24
C MET A 166 -25.61 11.58 2.91
N GLU A 167 -25.84 12.82 2.57
CA GLU A 167 -26.94 13.63 3.06
C GLU A 167 -27.84 13.99 1.88
N LEU A 168 -29.16 13.92 2.09
CA LEU A 168 -30.15 14.32 1.10
C LEU A 168 -30.71 15.68 1.49
N ASP A 169 -30.65 16.66 0.60
CA ASP A 169 -31.33 17.94 0.77
C ASP A 169 -32.73 17.82 0.23
N MET A 170 -33.71 17.97 1.12
CA MET A 170 -35.13 17.86 0.83
C MET A 170 -35.79 19.20 0.45
N GLU A 171 -35.07 20.32 0.41
CA GLU A 171 -35.56 21.64 0.02
C GLU A 171 -35.74 21.80 -1.51
N GLY A 172 -36.53 20.91 -2.11
CA GLY A 172 -37.03 21.07 -3.49
C GLY A 172 -36.07 20.70 -4.63
N ARG A 173 -34.89 20.19 -4.31
CA ARG A 173 -34.00 19.51 -5.21
C ARG A 173 -33.41 18.31 -4.49
N GLU A 174 -33.52 17.12 -5.08
CA GLU A 174 -32.80 15.92 -4.62
C GLU A 174 -31.32 16.12 -4.90
N THR A 175 -30.62 16.83 -4.02
CA THR A 175 -29.18 16.99 -4.11
C THR A 175 -28.53 16.06 -3.11
N GLU A 176 -27.83 15.07 -3.59
CA GLU A 176 -26.99 14.20 -2.76
C GLU A 176 -25.70 14.94 -2.40
N VAL A 177 -25.47 15.16 -1.12
CA VAL A 177 -24.21 15.73 -0.61
C VAL A 177 -23.37 14.62 -0.01
N TYR A 178 -22.24 14.34 -0.62
CA TYR A 178 -21.29 13.36 -0.14
C TYR A 178 -20.20 14.06 0.68
N SER A 179 -19.92 13.55 1.88
CA SER A 179 -18.90 14.12 2.75
C SER A 179 -18.15 13.05 3.54
N ILE A 180 -17.05 13.42 4.15
CA ILE A 180 -16.27 12.56 5.04
C ILE A 180 -16.20 13.21 6.42
N LYS A 181 -16.67 12.50 7.43
CA LYS A 181 -16.48 12.87 8.84
C LYS A 181 -15.18 12.24 9.33
N VAL A 182 -14.23 13.08 9.73
CA VAL A 182 -12.94 12.68 10.25
C VAL A 182 -12.89 12.92 11.75
N ALA A 183 -12.59 11.87 12.50
CA ALA A 183 -12.35 11.97 13.93
C ALA A 183 -11.01 11.31 14.27
N SER A 184 -10.38 11.77 15.36
CA SER A 184 -9.15 11.15 15.90
C SER A 184 -7.94 11.07 14.95
N TYR A 185 -7.91 11.83 13.85
CA TYR A 185 -6.83 11.80 12.84
C TYR A 185 -5.42 11.85 13.45
N GLY A 186 -5.19 12.71 14.43
CA GLY A 186 -3.87 12.90 15.05
C GLY A 186 -3.43 11.80 16.01
N ARG A 187 -4.26 10.78 16.23
CA ARG A 187 -3.96 9.68 17.17
C ARG A 187 -3.72 8.39 16.39
N PRO A 188 -2.49 7.83 16.47
CA PRO A 188 -2.26 6.50 15.89
C PRO A 188 -3.14 5.47 16.60
N SER A 189 -3.64 4.51 15.84
CA SER A 189 -4.49 3.43 16.37
C SER A 189 -4.38 2.20 15.49
N SER A 190 -4.66 1.05 16.08
CA SER A 190 -4.81 -0.22 15.36
C SER A 190 -6.22 -0.75 15.52
N ARG A 191 -6.75 -1.38 14.48
CA ARG A 191 -8.05 -2.02 14.49
C ARG A 191 -8.12 -3.17 13.51
N LYS A 192 -8.99 -4.12 13.77
CA LYS A 192 -9.38 -5.12 12.78
C LYS A 192 -10.52 -4.61 11.91
N GLY A 193 -10.57 -5.08 10.68
CA GLY A 193 -11.65 -4.75 9.75
C GLY A 193 -11.52 -5.54 8.44
N VAL A 194 -12.53 -5.38 7.60
CA VAL A 194 -12.57 -5.97 6.27
C VAL A 194 -12.43 -4.89 5.20
N ALA A 195 -11.68 -5.17 4.15
CA ALA A 195 -11.61 -4.31 2.98
C ALA A 195 -12.85 -4.49 2.07
N PHE A 196 -13.40 -5.71 2.03
CA PHE A 196 -14.54 -6.09 1.21
C PHE A 196 -15.53 -6.92 2.00
N HIS A 197 -16.82 -6.83 1.62
CA HIS A 197 -17.93 -7.45 2.35
C HIS A 197 -17.77 -8.98 2.52
N ASP A 198 -17.21 -9.66 1.50
CA ASP A 198 -17.08 -11.12 1.48
C ASP A 198 -15.72 -11.62 1.96
N GLN A 199 -14.91 -10.75 2.58
CA GLN A 199 -13.60 -11.11 3.13
C GLN A 199 -13.77 -12.11 4.29
N PRO A 200 -13.07 -13.28 4.26
CA PRO A 200 -13.35 -14.38 5.18
C PRO A 200 -12.88 -14.14 6.62
N VAL A 201 -11.87 -13.30 6.81
CA VAL A 201 -11.32 -12.91 8.12
C VAL A 201 -10.97 -11.44 8.13
N GLU A 202 -11.08 -10.79 9.30
CA GLU A 202 -10.66 -9.39 9.45
C GLU A 202 -9.14 -9.29 9.45
N GLN A 203 -8.61 -8.27 8.77
CA GLN A 203 -7.19 -7.90 8.80
C GLN A 203 -6.94 -6.74 9.75
N TRP A 204 -5.70 -6.58 10.18
CA TRP A 204 -5.26 -5.45 10.96
C TRP A 204 -5.02 -4.22 10.07
N TYR A 205 -5.46 -3.06 10.53
CA TYR A 205 -5.16 -1.75 9.97
C TYR A 205 -4.49 -0.89 11.04
N PHE A 206 -3.36 -0.32 10.69
CA PHE A 206 -2.58 0.58 11.56
C PHE A 206 -2.70 2.02 11.03
N HIS A 207 -3.60 2.78 11.65
CA HIS A 207 -3.76 4.20 11.34
C HIS A 207 -2.58 5.01 11.84
N ARG A 208 -2.01 5.83 10.96
CA ARG A 208 -0.99 6.84 11.25
C ARG A 208 -1.36 8.15 10.56
N PRO A 209 -1.24 9.32 11.24
CA PRO A 209 -1.27 10.60 10.56
C PRO A 209 -0.18 10.68 9.49
N LEU A 210 -0.36 11.52 8.48
CA LEU A 210 0.59 11.63 7.36
C LEU A 210 2.04 11.87 7.83
N TRP A 211 2.23 12.74 8.83
CA TRP A 211 3.57 13.02 9.34
C TRP A 211 4.25 11.77 9.94
N MET A 212 3.49 10.87 10.59
CA MET A 212 4.02 9.62 11.14
C MET A 212 4.33 8.58 10.05
N ILE A 213 3.71 8.69 8.87
CA ILE A 213 4.07 7.85 7.72
C ILE A 213 5.40 8.33 7.11
N LEU A 214 5.62 9.64 7.05
CA LEU A 214 6.79 10.23 6.40
C LEU A 214 8.02 10.36 7.31
N GLU A 215 7.82 10.52 8.63
CA GLU A 215 8.90 10.76 9.59
C GLU A 215 10.01 9.68 9.56
N PRO A 216 9.71 8.36 9.51
CA PRO A 216 10.76 7.34 9.42
C PRO A 216 11.67 7.54 8.20
N PHE A 217 11.09 7.86 7.06
CA PHE A 217 11.87 8.11 5.85
C PHE A 217 12.73 9.37 5.98
N PHE A 218 12.20 10.47 6.52
CA PHE A 218 12.97 11.70 6.74
C PHE A 218 14.15 11.49 7.69
N LYS A 219 13.98 10.68 8.74
CA LYS A 219 15.06 10.30 9.66
C LYS A 219 16.21 9.55 8.95
N HIS A 220 15.89 8.80 7.91
CA HIS A 220 16.86 8.03 7.13
C HIS A 220 17.33 8.74 5.85
N GLY A 221 17.20 10.07 5.77
CA GLY A 221 17.76 10.88 4.70
C GLY A 221 16.95 10.89 3.41
N PHE A 222 15.66 10.61 3.48
CA PHE A 222 14.78 10.79 2.33
C PHE A 222 14.17 12.20 2.31
N ALA A 223 13.86 12.68 1.12
CA ALA A 223 13.01 13.84 0.88
C ALA A 223 11.79 13.44 0.04
N LEU A 224 10.63 13.98 0.36
CA LEU A 224 9.43 13.84 -0.45
C LEU A 224 9.56 14.71 -1.70
N ASP A 225 9.49 14.13 -2.89
CA ASP A 225 9.59 14.84 -4.18
C ASP A 225 8.43 14.55 -5.14
N GLY A 226 7.50 13.69 -4.74
CA GLY A 226 6.28 13.40 -5.49
C GLY A 226 5.15 12.96 -4.57
N LEU A 227 3.94 13.50 -4.82
CA LEU A 227 2.74 13.18 -4.06
C LEU A 227 1.55 13.18 -5.02
N GLU A 228 0.73 12.13 -4.94
CA GLU A 228 -0.52 12.02 -5.67
C GLU A 228 -1.67 11.60 -4.74
N GLU A 229 -2.81 12.23 -4.93
CA GLU A 229 -4.06 11.98 -4.23
C GLU A 229 -5.16 11.69 -5.27
N PRO A 230 -5.14 10.49 -5.87
CA PRO A 230 -6.03 10.19 -6.99
C PRO A 230 -7.48 10.05 -6.54
N LEU A 231 -8.38 10.50 -7.40
CA LEU A 231 -9.82 10.30 -7.26
C LEU A 231 -10.28 9.09 -8.09
N VAL A 232 -11.39 8.49 -7.71
CA VAL A 232 -12.05 7.50 -8.57
C VAL A 232 -12.58 8.21 -9.81
N PRO A 233 -12.17 7.80 -11.02
CA PRO A 233 -12.47 8.55 -12.25
C PRO A 233 -13.89 8.39 -12.77
N SER A 234 -14.62 7.37 -12.32
CA SER A 234 -15.98 7.10 -12.78
C SER A 234 -17.01 7.86 -11.94
N PRO A 235 -17.76 8.81 -12.51
CA PRO A 235 -18.77 9.55 -11.77
C PRO A 235 -19.97 8.69 -11.31
N GLU A 236 -20.17 7.52 -11.91
CA GLU A 236 -21.23 6.57 -11.52
C GLU A 236 -20.76 5.57 -10.46
N TRP A 237 -19.48 5.54 -10.13
CA TRP A 237 -18.94 4.59 -9.17
C TRP A 237 -19.60 4.74 -7.80
N ASN A 238 -20.26 3.69 -7.34
CA ASN A 238 -20.98 3.66 -6.07
C ASN A 238 -21.98 4.81 -5.87
N ALA A 239 -22.56 5.36 -6.95
CA ALA A 239 -23.62 6.36 -6.86
C ALA A 239 -24.74 5.90 -5.91
N GLY A 240 -25.26 6.81 -5.07
CA GLY A 240 -26.24 6.49 -4.04
C GLY A 240 -25.68 5.76 -2.80
N LYS A 241 -24.35 5.61 -2.68
CA LYS A 241 -23.69 5.06 -1.49
C LYS A 241 -22.71 6.07 -0.90
N PRO A 242 -22.51 6.08 0.44
CA PRO A 242 -21.55 7.00 1.07
C PRO A 242 -20.14 6.95 0.48
N SER A 243 -19.68 5.77 0.00
CA SER A 243 -18.38 5.60 -0.63
C SER A 243 -18.22 6.33 -1.97
N HIS A 244 -19.31 6.79 -2.59
CA HIS A 244 -19.27 7.66 -3.77
C HIS A 244 -18.42 8.92 -3.56
N VAL A 245 -18.27 9.38 -2.32
CA VAL A 245 -17.41 10.50 -1.95
C VAL A 245 -15.98 10.39 -2.50
N PHE A 246 -15.46 9.18 -2.74
CA PHE A 246 -14.12 8.99 -3.30
C PHE A 246 -13.98 9.38 -4.79
N THR A 247 -15.06 9.78 -5.43
CA THR A 247 -15.02 10.50 -6.71
C THR A 247 -14.67 12.00 -6.55
N GLN A 248 -14.74 12.53 -5.31
CA GLN A 248 -14.55 13.93 -4.96
C GLN A 248 -13.44 14.13 -3.90
N VAL A 249 -13.17 13.12 -3.09
CA VAL A 249 -12.17 13.15 -2.01
C VAL A 249 -11.25 11.94 -2.18
N PRO A 250 -9.91 12.11 -2.09
CA PRO A 250 -8.99 11.01 -2.33
C PRO A 250 -9.09 9.94 -1.24
N GLY A 251 -9.31 8.70 -1.63
CA GLY A 251 -9.29 7.56 -0.72
C GLY A 251 -7.94 6.88 -0.59
N VAL A 252 -6.98 7.27 -1.45
CA VAL A 252 -5.62 6.75 -1.52
C VAL A 252 -4.64 7.90 -1.57
N LEU A 253 -3.48 7.69 -0.97
CA LEU A 253 -2.29 8.51 -1.08
C LEU A 253 -1.19 7.69 -1.75
N ALA A 254 -0.52 8.24 -2.74
CA ALA A 254 0.72 7.70 -3.27
C ALA A 254 1.85 8.75 -3.19
N ALA A 255 3.04 8.31 -2.84
CA ALA A 255 4.17 9.22 -2.63
C ALA A 255 5.47 8.65 -3.19
N ARG A 256 6.35 9.56 -3.62
CA ARG A 256 7.75 9.25 -3.95
C ARG A 256 8.67 10.01 -3.03
N LEU A 257 9.66 9.29 -2.52
CA LEU A 257 10.75 9.82 -1.73
C LEU A 257 12.09 9.52 -2.43
N ARG A 258 13.06 10.42 -2.30
CA ARG A 258 14.42 10.23 -2.81
C ARG A 258 15.42 10.31 -1.69
N VAL A 259 16.48 9.52 -1.79
CA VAL A 259 17.67 9.66 -0.95
C VAL A 259 18.31 11.02 -1.23
N THR A 260 18.72 11.76 -0.16
CA THR A 260 19.32 13.12 -0.24
C THR A 260 20.76 13.13 0.23
#